data_ba2ead60d785139dbf80e7b07f2d580f
#
_entry.id   ba2ead60d785139dbf80e7b07f2d580f
#
_cell.length_a   1.000
_cell.length_b   1.000
_cell.length_c   1.000
_cell.angle_alpha   90.00
_cell.angle_beta   90.00
_cell.angle_gamma   90.00
#
_symmetry.space_group_name_H-M   'P 1'
#
loop_
_entity.id
_entity.type
_entity.pdbx_description
1 polymer ?
#
loop_
_entity_poly.entity_id
_entity_poly.type
_entity_poly.pdbx_seq_one_letter_code
_entity_poly.pdbx_strand_id
1 'polypeptide(L)'
;NFIDVPETRDGTTLVGGIYEEFVNAVGGSGFDIVNAANVFQDMLTAEENITVRYNAEFQAPVMNGTTITGVTVLEDGQEVTYNAPYVIDATQDGDVAAAAGAPYTYAGEDIGERDREMGVTLVFRLSGVNWDSMSRYLTIKRGIGELFNKSTSMGVSGNTAWGFSDEGYAYEPEDSAMRLRGFNMALQDNGDVLVNALLIFDVDPLDEASREEGIERAEAELENIIPYLQEEFWGFDDCQLVGTAEDLYVRESRHITCEYNLTIDDVLENRWQEDAICVTAYPVDVQPTKTQTYGTVVGYPDQYAIGYKSLVPQNV
;
A
#
# COMPACT_ATOMS: atom_id res chain seq x y z
N ASN A 1 -2.37 8.68 1.85
CA ASN A 1 -2.41 8.77 3.28
C ASN A 1 -1.02 9.02 3.85
N PHE A 2 -0.09 8.09 3.91
CA PHE A 2 1.34 8.39 4.09
C PHE A 2 2.21 7.31 3.46
N ILE A 3 3.48 7.65 3.23
CA ILE A 3 4.50 6.76 2.68
C ILE A 3 5.65 6.62 3.66
N ASP A 4 6.31 5.49 3.62
CA ASP A 4 7.54 5.30 4.38
C ASP A 4 8.71 5.99 3.66
N VAL A 5 9.50 6.71 4.43
CA VAL A 5 10.76 7.28 3.97
C VAL A 5 11.87 6.39 4.51
N PRO A 6 12.49 5.55 3.67
CA PRO A 6 13.47 4.58 4.15
C PRO A 6 14.70 5.29 4.72
N GLU A 7 15.13 4.81 5.89
CA GLU A 7 16.32 5.28 6.60
C GLU A 7 17.24 4.09 6.91
N THR A 8 18.53 4.32 6.79
CA THR A 8 19.53 3.38 7.28
C THR A 8 19.53 3.33 8.80
N ARG A 9 20.20 2.33 9.40
CA ARG A 9 20.27 2.20 10.87
C ARG A 9 20.91 3.39 11.57
N ASP A 10 21.76 4.16 10.89
CA ASP A 10 22.37 5.38 11.41
C ASP A 10 21.51 6.64 11.22
N GLY A 11 20.30 6.49 10.69
CA GLY A 11 19.34 7.57 10.45
C GLY A 11 19.59 8.37 9.16
N THR A 12 20.41 7.84 8.23
CA THR A 12 20.58 8.47 6.92
C THR A 12 19.36 8.13 6.05
N THR A 13 18.66 9.16 5.59
CA THR A 13 17.50 9.02 4.69
C THR A 13 17.96 8.58 3.30
N LEU A 14 17.34 7.52 2.79
CA LEU A 14 17.59 6.95 1.46
C LEU A 14 16.55 7.48 0.45
N VAL A 15 16.43 8.80 0.35
CA VAL A 15 15.51 9.44 -0.60
C VAL A 15 16.34 10.13 -1.67
N GLY A 16 16.00 9.89 -2.94
CA GLY A 16 16.69 10.50 -4.07
C GLY A 16 15.84 10.46 -5.35
N GLY A 17 16.25 11.24 -6.35
CA GLY A 17 15.59 11.29 -7.66
C GLY A 17 14.13 11.73 -7.60
N ILE A 18 13.30 11.16 -8.46
CA ILE A 18 11.87 11.48 -8.58
C ILE A 18 11.12 11.29 -7.25
N TYR A 19 11.50 10.29 -6.45
CA TYR A 19 10.86 10.07 -5.16
C TYR A 19 11.14 11.22 -4.18
N GLU A 20 12.37 11.75 -4.15
CA GLU A 20 12.73 12.92 -3.35
C GLU A 20 11.95 14.17 -3.79
N GLU A 21 11.84 14.38 -5.11
CA GLU A 21 11.06 15.49 -5.68
C GLU A 21 9.60 15.43 -5.20
N PHE A 22 8.97 14.24 -5.27
CA PHE A 22 7.61 14.04 -4.79
C PHE A 22 7.50 14.30 -3.27
N VAL A 23 8.35 13.67 -2.45
CA VAL A 23 8.31 13.82 -0.98
C VAL A 23 8.46 15.28 -0.56
N ASN A 24 9.38 16.03 -1.22
CA ASN A 24 9.57 17.45 -0.95
C ASN A 24 8.36 18.28 -1.39
N ALA A 25 7.77 17.98 -2.54
CA ALA A 25 6.62 18.72 -3.08
C ALA A 25 5.34 18.53 -2.24
N VAL A 26 5.11 17.32 -1.68
CA VAL A 26 3.97 17.05 -0.79
C VAL A 26 4.20 17.45 0.67
N GLY A 27 5.43 17.84 1.02
CA GLY A 27 5.77 18.34 2.36
C GLY A 27 6.19 17.27 3.37
N GLY A 28 6.53 16.06 2.93
CA GLY A 28 7.03 14.98 3.79
C GLY A 28 6.35 13.64 3.57
N SER A 29 6.50 12.73 4.54
CA SER A 29 5.94 11.36 4.48
C SER A 29 4.43 11.31 4.65
N GLY A 30 3.83 12.25 5.37
CA GLY A 30 2.39 12.40 5.49
C GLY A 30 1.90 13.56 4.65
N PHE A 31 0.85 13.34 3.87
CA PHE A 31 0.38 14.34 2.91
C PHE A 31 -1.14 14.31 2.73
N ASP A 32 -1.66 15.44 2.30
CA ASP A 32 -3.03 15.55 1.82
C ASP A 32 -3.17 14.87 0.44
N ILE A 33 -4.21 14.05 0.26
CA ILE A 33 -4.40 13.27 -0.96
C ILE A 33 -4.70 14.14 -2.19
N VAL A 34 -5.36 15.28 -2.01
CA VAL A 34 -5.64 16.22 -3.11
C VAL A 34 -4.35 16.91 -3.53
N ASN A 35 -3.53 17.34 -2.57
CA ASN A 35 -2.21 17.90 -2.84
C ASN A 35 -1.32 16.88 -3.56
N ALA A 36 -1.29 15.64 -3.12
CA ALA A 36 -0.50 14.59 -3.77
C ALA A 36 -0.93 14.33 -5.22
N ALA A 37 -2.23 14.30 -5.48
CA ALA A 37 -2.76 14.15 -6.84
C ALA A 37 -2.32 15.32 -7.75
N ASN A 38 -2.38 16.55 -7.24
CA ASN A 38 -1.91 17.73 -7.97
C ASN A 38 -0.40 17.67 -8.25
N VAL A 39 0.41 17.27 -7.25
CA VAL A 39 1.86 17.11 -7.43
C VAL A 39 2.18 16.08 -8.50
N PHE A 40 1.53 14.91 -8.51
CA PHE A 40 1.71 13.91 -9.57
C PHE A 40 1.36 14.49 -10.94
N GLN A 41 0.25 15.21 -11.04
CA GLN A 41 -0.15 15.83 -12.30
C GLN A 41 0.86 16.88 -12.76
N ASP A 42 1.34 17.74 -11.86
CA ASP A 42 2.32 18.77 -12.17
C ASP A 42 3.65 18.15 -12.63
N MET A 43 4.15 17.11 -11.96
CA MET A 43 5.35 16.38 -12.34
C MET A 43 5.23 15.78 -13.76
N LEU A 44 4.08 15.20 -14.09
CA LEU A 44 3.83 14.61 -15.42
C LEU A 44 3.69 15.68 -16.51
N THR A 45 2.98 16.76 -16.22
CA THR A 45 2.73 17.84 -17.20
C THR A 45 3.94 18.75 -17.43
N ALA A 46 4.90 18.76 -16.52
CA ALA A 46 6.18 19.45 -16.71
C ALA A 46 7.05 18.82 -17.80
N GLU A 47 6.78 17.55 -18.16
CA GLU A 47 7.54 16.79 -19.15
C GLU A 47 6.89 16.85 -20.54
N GLU A 48 7.47 17.59 -21.47
CA GLU A 48 6.92 17.81 -22.81
C GLU A 48 6.72 16.52 -23.63
N ASN A 49 7.45 15.46 -23.31
CA ASN A 49 7.41 14.18 -24.01
C ASN A 49 6.47 13.15 -23.36
N ILE A 50 5.77 13.49 -22.28
CA ILE A 50 4.79 12.64 -21.64
C ILE A 50 3.39 12.98 -22.11
N THR A 51 2.64 11.99 -22.55
CA THR A 51 1.21 12.10 -22.82
C THR A 51 0.45 11.22 -21.84
N VAL A 52 -0.32 11.83 -20.95
CA VAL A 52 -1.16 11.13 -19.99
C VAL A 52 -2.52 10.84 -20.60
N ARG A 53 -3.02 9.61 -20.44
CA ARG A 53 -4.37 9.19 -20.81
C ARG A 53 -5.09 8.73 -19.56
N TYR A 54 -6.15 9.44 -19.21
CA TYR A 54 -7.06 9.07 -18.12
C TYR A 54 -8.22 8.24 -18.68
N ASN A 55 -8.92 7.52 -17.81
CA ASN A 55 -10.06 6.68 -18.19
C ASN A 55 -9.72 5.68 -19.32
N ALA A 56 -8.48 5.16 -19.29
CA ALA A 56 -7.96 4.20 -20.24
C ALA A 56 -7.70 2.87 -19.50
N GLU A 57 -8.68 1.97 -19.59
CA GLU A 57 -8.66 0.66 -18.94
C GLU A 57 -7.94 -0.37 -19.83
N PHE A 58 -6.97 -1.06 -19.27
CA PHE A 58 -6.24 -2.11 -19.99
C PHE A 58 -7.16 -3.26 -20.42
N GLN A 59 -7.10 -3.68 -21.68
CA GLN A 59 -7.87 -4.78 -22.22
C GLN A 59 -7.00 -5.97 -22.65
N ALA A 60 -5.92 -5.70 -23.40
CA ALA A 60 -5.04 -6.76 -23.89
C ALA A 60 -3.66 -6.23 -24.30
N PRO A 61 -2.60 -7.07 -24.21
CA PRO A 61 -1.32 -6.77 -24.83
C PRO A 61 -1.39 -6.97 -26.36
N VAL A 62 -0.64 -6.18 -27.10
CA VAL A 62 -0.41 -6.41 -28.54
C VAL A 62 0.88 -7.19 -28.71
N MET A 63 0.78 -8.42 -29.20
CA MET A 63 1.90 -9.37 -29.26
C MET A 63 2.38 -9.61 -30.68
N ASN A 64 3.71 -9.75 -30.84
CA ASN A 64 4.35 -10.33 -32.04
C ASN A 64 5.21 -11.51 -31.61
N GLY A 65 4.62 -12.72 -31.68
CA GLY A 65 5.19 -13.89 -31.04
C GLY A 65 5.18 -13.77 -29.54
N THR A 66 6.34 -13.80 -28.90
CA THR A 66 6.50 -13.55 -27.46
C THR A 66 6.87 -12.09 -27.11
N THR A 67 7.02 -11.22 -28.11
CA THR A 67 7.39 -9.84 -27.90
C THR A 67 6.15 -8.95 -27.80
N ILE A 68 6.02 -8.20 -26.72
CA ILE A 68 4.98 -7.17 -26.57
C ILE A 68 5.36 -5.97 -27.45
N THR A 69 4.40 -5.46 -28.22
CA THR A 69 4.58 -4.34 -29.16
C THR A 69 3.60 -3.21 -28.91
N GLY A 70 2.80 -3.30 -27.85
CA GLY A 70 1.83 -2.29 -27.48
C GLY A 70 0.77 -2.84 -26.53
N VAL A 71 -0.24 -2.03 -26.31
CA VAL A 71 -1.42 -2.38 -25.50
C VAL A 71 -2.70 -1.91 -26.18
N THR A 72 -3.78 -2.63 -25.97
CA THR A 72 -5.15 -2.20 -26.29
C THR A 72 -5.84 -1.80 -24.99
N VAL A 73 -6.45 -0.65 -24.99
CA VAL A 73 -7.20 -0.08 -23.84
C VAL A 73 -8.62 0.31 -24.26
N LEU A 74 -9.53 0.33 -23.30
CA LEU A 74 -10.84 0.95 -23.45
C LEU A 74 -10.72 2.40 -22.94
N GLU A 75 -10.68 3.37 -23.86
CA GLU A 75 -10.57 4.80 -23.56
C GLU A 75 -11.89 5.48 -23.91
N ASP A 76 -12.56 6.09 -22.94
CA ASP A 76 -13.88 6.71 -23.11
C ASP A 76 -14.93 5.80 -23.80
N GLY A 77 -14.88 4.50 -23.50
CA GLY A 77 -15.77 3.49 -24.06
C GLY A 77 -15.44 3.04 -25.49
N GLN A 78 -14.27 3.41 -26.01
CA GLN A 78 -13.78 2.98 -27.32
C GLN A 78 -12.46 2.21 -27.19
N GLU A 79 -12.35 1.12 -27.93
CA GLU A 79 -11.12 0.33 -28.00
C GLU A 79 -10.06 1.11 -28.81
N VAL A 80 -8.93 1.38 -28.16
CA VAL A 80 -7.79 2.10 -28.73
C VAL A 80 -6.51 1.26 -28.57
N THR A 81 -5.71 1.17 -29.64
CA THR A 81 -4.43 0.45 -29.62
C THR A 81 -3.27 1.44 -29.62
N TYR A 82 -2.40 1.33 -28.64
CA TYR A 82 -1.15 2.06 -28.53
C TYR A 82 0.02 1.13 -28.83
N ASN A 83 0.78 1.42 -29.88
CA ASN A 83 1.99 0.65 -30.23
C ASN A 83 3.23 1.35 -29.66
N ALA A 84 4.11 0.58 -29.05
CA ALA A 84 5.37 1.05 -28.47
C ALA A 84 6.45 -0.04 -28.56
N PRO A 85 7.73 0.34 -28.73
CA PRO A 85 8.84 -0.62 -28.72
C PRO A 85 9.16 -1.14 -27.31
N TYR A 86 8.71 -0.46 -26.28
CA TYR A 86 8.83 -0.83 -24.87
C TYR A 86 7.52 -0.58 -24.14
N VAL A 87 7.14 -1.49 -23.27
CA VAL A 87 5.97 -1.38 -22.40
C VAL A 87 6.43 -1.54 -20.96
N ILE A 88 6.03 -0.65 -20.09
CA ILE A 88 6.25 -0.73 -18.65
C ILE A 88 4.91 -1.03 -18.01
N ASP A 89 4.80 -2.20 -17.39
CA ASP A 89 3.64 -2.57 -16.58
C ASP A 89 3.81 -1.99 -15.18
N ALA A 90 2.99 -1.00 -14.85
CA ALA A 90 2.87 -0.43 -13.52
C ALA A 90 1.45 -0.60 -12.96
N THR A 91 0.70 -1.58 -13.48
CA THR A 91 -0.58 -1.99 -12.89
C THR A 91 -0.35 -2.55 -11.49
N GLN A 92 -1.37 -2.53 -10.67
CA GLN A 92 -1.31 -3.03 -9.29
C GLN A 92 -0.87 -4.49 -9.21
N ASP A 93 -1.34 -5.32 -10.16
CA ASP A 93 -1.29 -6.78 -10.09
C ASP A 93 -0.49 -7.42 -11.24
N GLY A 94 0.31 -6.62 -11.98
CA GLY A 94 1.09 -7.10 -13.11
C GLY A 94 0.22 -7.61 -14.28
N ASP A 95 -0.89 -6.93 -14.55
CA ASP A 95 -1.93 -7.39 -15.48
C ASP A 95 -1.43 -7.48 -16.90
N VAL A 96 -0.62 -6.52 -17.34
CA VAL A 96 -0.08 -6.50 -18.70
C VAL A 96 0.92 -7.64 -18.90
N ALA A 97 1.82 -7.84 -17.93
CA ALA A 97 2.82 -8.91 -17.98
C ALA A 97 2.16 -10.29 -17.95
N ALA A 98 1.19 -10.49 -17.05
CA ALA A 98 0.45 -11.74 -16.94
C ALA A 98 -0.34 -12.05 -18.23
N ALA A 99 -1.05 -11.07 -18.78
CA ALA A 99 -1.80 -11.21 -20.04
C ALA A 99 -0.89 -11.45 -21.25
N ALA A 100 0.34 -10.91 -21.23
CA ALA A 100 1.35 -11.16 -22.26
C ALA A 100 1.95 -12.57 -22.17
N GLY A 101 1.73 -13.31 -21.08
CA GLY A 101 2.19 -14.69 -20.89
C GLY A 101 3.42 -14.82 -19.98
N ALA A 102 3.78 -13.78 -19.23
CA ALA A 102 4.81 -13.89 -18.21
C ALA A 102 4.37 -14.89 -17.13
N PRO A 103 5.23 -15.80 -16.70
CA PRO A 103 4.91 -16.71 -15.61
C PRO A 103 4.85 -15.93 -14.28
N TYR A 104 4.00 -16.39 -13.37
CA TYR A 104 3.88 -15.82 -12.03
C TYR A 104 3.48 -16.88 -11.01
N THR A 105 3.70 -16.59 -9.75
CA THR A 105 3.06 -17.26 -8.61
C THR A 105 2.02 -16.33 -8.01
N TYR A 106 1.05 -16.89 -7.29
CA TYR A 106 -0.01 -16.11 -6.64
C TYR A 106 0.14 -16.22 -5.12
N ALA A 107 0.07 -15.07 -4.44
CA ALA A 107 0.17 -14.98 -2.98
C ALA A 107 1.34 -15.84 -2.44
N GLY A 108 1.11 -16.68 -1.44
CA GLY A 108 2.14 -17.54 -0.83
C GLY A 108 2.58 -18.76 -1.65
N GLU A 109 2.23 -18.89 -2.94
CA GLU A 109 2.65 -20.04 -3.77
C GLU A 109 4.17 -20.15 -3.90
N ASP A 110 4.89 -19.02 -3.93
CA ASP A 110 6.34 -18.95 -4.03
C ASP A 110 7.08 -19.54 -2.83
N ILE A 111 6.41 -19.55 -1.68
CA ILE A 111 6.90 -20.17 -0.44
C ILE A 111 6.21 -21.50 -0.13
N GLY A 112 5.36 -22.02 -1.04
CA GLY A 112 4.64 -23.28 -0.91
C GLY A 112 3.39 -23.23 -0.03
N GLU A 113 2.91 -22.05 0.32
CA GLU A 113 1.73 -21.81 1.17
C GLU A 113 0.58 -21.21 0.36
N ARG A 114 -0.05 -22.01 -0.50
CA ARG A 114 -1.06 -21.54 -1.48
C ARG A 114 -2.28 -20.86 -0.87
N ASP A 115 -2.65 -21.24 0.34
CA ASP A 115 -3.83 -20.71 1.04
C ASP A 115 -3.47 -19.49 1.90
N ARG A 116 -2.25 -18.96 1.76
CA ARG A 116 -1.78 -17.81 2.51
C ARG A 116 -1.96 -16.54 1.70
N GLU A 117 -3.06 -15.86 1.95
CA GLU A 117 -3.36 -14.55 1.38
C GLU A 117 -3.34 -13.49 2.47
N MET A 118 -2.65 -12.37 2.21
CA MET A 118 -2.67 -11.21 3.09
C MET A 118 -4.03 -10.53 3.00
N GLY A 119 -4.56 -10.08 4.14
CA GLY A 119 -5.80 -9.31 4.14
C GLY A 119 -5.66 -8.02 3.33
N VAL A 120 -6.61 -7.74 2.47
CA VAL A 120 -6.75 -6.45 1.82
C VAL A 120 -7.31 -5.43 2.81
N THR A 121 -7.23 -4.12 2.53
CA THR A 121 -7.78 -3.09 3.41
C THR A 121 -8.63 -2.10 2.65
N LEU A 122 -9.73 -1.65 3.26
CA LEU A 122 -10.46 -0.47 2.81
C LEU A 122 -10.01 0.72 3.66
N VAL A 123 -9.42 1.72 3.04
CA VAL A 123 -9.09 2.98 3.72
C VAL A 123 -10.38 3.79 3.87
N PHE A 124 -10.67 4.25 5.08
CA PHE A 124 -11.84 5.07 5.35
C PHE A 124 -11.45 6.45 5.89
N ARG A 125 -12.35 7.40 5.74
CA ARG A 125 -12.15 8.80 6.06
C ARG A 125 -13.11 9.25 7.15
N LEU A 126 -12.55 9.84 8.18
CA LEU A 126 -13.29 10.34 9.35
C LEU A 126 -13.18 11.85 9.45
N SER A 127 -14.32 12.52 9.68
CA SER A 127 -14.36 13.87 10.22
C SER A 127 -14.52 13.84 11.76
N GLY A 128 -14.32 14.96 12.43
CA GLY A 128 -14.59 15.11 13.86
C GLY A 128 -13.58 14.44 14.80
N VAL A 129 -12.49 13.88 14.28
CA VAL A 129 -11.40 13.36 15.11
C VAL A 129 -10.65 14.51 15.76
N ASN A 130 -10.53 14.50 17.07
CA ASN A 130 -9.71 15.45 17.82
C ASN A 130 -8.23 15.04 17.75
N TRP A 131 -7.55 15.47 16.68
CA TRP A 131 -6.16 15.11 16.40
C TRP A 131 -5.21 15.44 17.54
N ASP A 132 -5.36 16.59 18.18
CA ASP A 132 -4.50 17.00 19.30
C ASP A 132 -4.67 16.09 20.51
N SER A 133 -5.91 15.74 20.86
CA SER A 133 -6.23 14.85 21.97
C SER A 133 -5.69 13.44 21.71
N MET A 134 -5.95 12.90 20.54
CA MET A 134 -5.46 11.60 20.08
C MET A 134 -3.93 11.55 20.06
N SER A 135 -3.26 12.56 19.51
CA SER A 135 -1.80 12.65 19.44
C SER A 135 -1.16 12.68 20.84
N ARG A 136 -1.76 13.44 21.78
CA ARG A 136 -1.29 13.47 23.20
C ARG A 136 -1.43 12.10 23.84
N TYR A 137 -2.56 11.42 23.63
CA TYR A 137 -2.78 10.08 24.19
C TYR A 137 -1.72 9.11 23.69
N LEU A 138 -1.48 9.02 22.38
CA LEU A 138 -0.47 8.13 21.79
C LEU A 138 0.94 8.45 22.32
N THR A 139 1.29 9.73 22.40
CA THR A 139 2.59 10.18 22.91
C THR A 139 2.79 9.77 24.37
N ILE A 140 1.77 9.97 25.23
CA ILE A 140 1.83 9.60 26.66
C ILE A 140 1.87 8.08 26.82
N LYS A 141 1.03 7.34 26.09
CA LYS A 141 0.98 5.86 26.13
C LYS A 141 2.31 5.27 25.70
N ARG A 142 2.95 5.80 24.64
CA ARG A 142 4.29 5.44 24.21
C ARG A 142 5.33 5.68 25.30
N GLY A 143 5.38 6.88 25.88
CA GLY A 143 6.34 7.23 26.93
C GLY A 143 6.20 6.36 28.18
N ILE A 144 4.97 5.99 28.56
CA ILE A 144 4.71 5.03 29.64
C ILE A 144 5.26 3.65 29.26
N GLY A 145 5.01 3.18 28.03
CA GLY A 145 5.54 1.91 27.54
C GLY A 145 7.07 1.86 27.60
N GLU A 146 7.73 2.88 27.09
CA GLU A 146 9.20 3.02 27.13
C GLU A 146 9.75 3.00 28.56
N LEU A 147 9.07 3.66 29.50
CA LEU A 147 9.45 3.67 30.93
C LEU A 147 9.46 2.25 31.54
N PHE A 148 8.58 1.37 31.08
CA PHE A 148 8.49 0.00 31.54
C PHE A 148 9.19 -1.02 30.61
N ASN A 149 10.07 -0.56 29.71
CA ASN A 149 10.76 -1.38 28.70
C ASN A 149 9.81 -2.25 27.85
N LYS A 150 8.60 -1.75 27.59
CA LYS A 150 7.68 -2.37 26.65
C LYS A 150 7.90 -1.75 25.27
N SER A 151 8.11 -2.60 24.28
CA SER A 151 8.07 -2.16 22.87
C SER A 151 6.65 -1.73 22.55
N THR A 152 6.47 -0.46 22.14
CA THR A 152 5.17 0.08 21.77
C THR A 152 5.26 0.55 20.31
N SER A 153 4.52 -0.12 19.42
CA SER A 153 4.38 0.33 18.03
C SER A 153 3.32 1.41 17.95
N MET A 154 3.65 2.61 18.44
CA MET A 154 2.79 3.78 18.35
C MET A 154 3.59 5.07 18.27
N GLY A 155 3.05 6.07 17.60
CA GLY A 155 3.69 7.36 17.51
C GLY A 155 2.89 8.38 16.72
N VAL A 156 3.43 9.60 16.69
CA VAL A 156 2.91 10.73 15.93
C VAL A 156 4.09 11.43 15.28
N SER A 157 3.98 11.79 14.02
CA SER A 157 4.99 12.54 13.28
C SER A 157 4.30 13.49 12.30
N GLY A 158 4.33 14.80 12.60
CA GLY A 158 3.64 15.79 11.78
C GLY A 158 2.13 15.50 11.69
N ASN A 159 1.67 15.26 10.48
CA ASN A 159 0.27 14.94 10.16
C ASN A 159 0.01 13.43 10.06
N THR A 160 0.92 12.57 10.51
CA THR A 160 0.74 11.13 10.58
C THR A 160 0.72 10.63 12.02
N ALA A 161 -0.03 9.56 12.27
CA ALA A 161 -0.04 8.85 13.54
C ALA A 161 -0.27 7.35 13.32
N TRP A 162 0.27 6.54 14.22
CA TRP A 162 0.04 5.10 14.23
C TRP A 162 -0.09 4.60 15.67
N GLY A 163 -0.91 3.58 15.86
CA GLY A 163 -1.15 3.02 17.19
C GLY A 163 -2.49 2.35 17.34
N PHE A 164 -3.04 2.35 18.56
CA PHE A 164 -4.31 1.72 18.92
C PHE A 164 -4.39 0.22 18.61
N SER A 165 -3.25 -0.49 18.66
CA SER A 165 -3.23 -1.92 18.32
C SER A 165 -4.03 -2.75 19.33
N ASP A 166 -3.93 -2.44 20.63
CA ASP A 166 -4.67 -3.16 21.67
C ASP A 166 -6.18 -2.98 21.49
N GLU A 167 -6.60 -1.72 21.28
CA GLU A 167 -7.99 -1.35 21.06
C GLU A 167 -8.52 -1.91 19.73
N GLY A 168 -7.72 -1.83 18.65
CA GLY A 168 -8.12 -2.36 17.34
C GLY A 168 -8.32 -3.87 17.38
N TYR A 169 -7.39 -4.62 17.94
CA TYR A 169 -7.53 -6.09 18.05
C TYR A 169 -8.57 -6.56 19.06
N ALA A 170 -9.05 -5.68 19.95
CA ALA A 170 -10.14 -5.99 20.87
C ALA A 170 -11.53 -5.87 20.23
N TYR A 171 -11.63 -5.23 19.06
CA TYR A 171 -12.88 -5.19 18.31
C TYR A 171 -13.27 -6.58 17.79
N GLU A 172 -14.52 -6.96 17.99
CA GLU A 172 -15.10 -8.21 17.49
C GLU A 172 -16.03 -7.88 16.31
N PRO A 173 -15.59 -8.08 15.04
CA PRO A 173 -16.41 -7.77 13.89
C PRO A 173 -17.60 -8.72 13.75
N GLU A 174 -18.70 -8.22 13.19
CA GLU A 174 -19.84 -9.07 12.84
C GLU A 174 -19.50 -10.03 11.69
N ASP A 175 -18.73 -9.56 10.70
CA ASP A 175 -18.16 -10.42 9.68
C ASP A 175 -16.84 -11.04 10.16
N SER A 176 -16.84 -12.35 10.39
CA SER A 176 -15.67 -13.11 10.83
C SER A 176 -14.49 -13.12 9.83
N ALA A 177 -14.73 -12.71 8.60
CA ALA A 177 -13.70 -12.50 7.58
C ALA A 177 -13.13 -11.07 7.60
N MET A 178 -13.33 -10.34 8.69
CA MET A 178 -12.75 -9.03 8.91
C MET A 178 -11.98 -8.96 10.22
N ARG A 179 -11.11 -7.97 10.30
CA ARG A 179 -10.37 -7.69 11.54
C ARG A 179 -9.95 -6.22 11.56
N LEU A 180 -10.19 -5.56 12.68
CA LEU A 180 -9.59 -4.28 12.94
C LEU A 180 -8.18 -4.50 13.53
N ARG A 181 -7.18 -3.75 13.03
CA ARG A 181 -5.78 -3.81 13.51
C ARG A 181 -5.35 -2.48 14.10
N GLY A 182 -4.09 -2.34 14.44
CA GLY A 182 -3.50 -1.04 14.76
C GLY A 182 -3.64 -0.05 13.59
N PHE A 183 -3.93 1.19 13.92
CA PHE A 183 -4.27 2.24 12.97
C PHE A 183 -3.02 2.90 12.39
N ASN A 184 -3.03 3.09 11.07
CA ASN A 184 -2.18 4.04 10.37
C ASN A 184 -3.06 5.19 9.90
N MET A 185 -2.74 6.41 10.33
CA MET A 185 -3.61 7.57 10.17
C MET A 185 -2.87 8.73 9.54
N ALA A 186 -3.56 9.51 8.69
CA ALA A 186 -3.04 10.74 8.14
C ALA A 186 -4.08 11.86 8.20
N LEU A 187 -3.72 12.96 8.86
CA LEU A 187 -4.50 14.18 8.91
C LEU A 187 -4.46 14.87 7.55
N GLN A 188 -5.63 15.26 7.06
CA GLN A 188 -5.81 15.99 5.81
C GLN A 188 -5.96 17.48 6.07
N ASP A 189 -5.73 18.32 5.07
CA ASP A 189 -5.74 19.79 5.18
C ASP A 189 -7.09 20.34 5.63
N ASN A 190 -8.18 19.63 5.33
CA ASN A 190 -9.53 20.01 5.78
C ASN A 190 -9.89 19.54 7.19
N GLY A 191 -8.97 18.88 7.89
CA GLY A 191 -9.16 18.35 9.25
C GLY A 191 -9.71 16.93 9.32
N ASP A 192 -10.03 16.28 8.19
CA ASP A 192 -10.39 14.86 8.18
C ASP A 192 -9.17 13.98 8.41
N VAL A 193 -9.41 12.75 8.82
CA VAL A 193 -8.38 11.75 9.06
C VAL A 193 -8.63 10.52 8.18
N LEU A 194 -7.64 10.16 7.37
CA LEU A 194 -7.64 8.89 6.65
C LEU A 194 -7.10 7.78 7.55
N VAL A 195 -7.80 6.66 7.58
CA VAL A 195 -7.48 5.52 8.45
C VAL A 195 -7.30 4.26 7.61
N ASN A 196 -6.15 3.61 7.76
CA ASN A 196 -5.84 2.30 7.21
C ASN A 196 -5.73 1.30 8.37
N ALA A 197 -6.81 0.55 8.64
CA ALA A 197 -6.89 -0.35 9.79
C ALA A 197 -7.80 -1.57 9.59
N LEU A 198 -8.81 -1.49 8.69
CA LEU A 198 -9.76 -2.56 8.48
C LEU A 198 -9.22 -3.58 7.49
N LEU A 199 -8.84 -4.77 7.98
CA LEU A 199 -8.45 -5.93 7.18
C LEU A 199 -9.70 -6.70 6.75
N ILE A 200 -9.73 -7.09 5.47
CA ILE A 200 -10.78 -7.87 4.85
C ILE A 200 -10.13 -9.11 4.26
N PHE A 201 -10.65 -10.27 4.59
CA PHE A 201 -10.21 -11.57 4.10
C PHE A 201 -11.25 -12.17 3.15
N ASP A 202 -10.88 -13.26 2.48
CA ASP A 202 -11.74 -13.94 1.49
C ASP A 202 -12.15 -13.00 0.34
N VAL A 203 -11.19 -12.23 -0.16
CA VAL A 203 -11.33 -11.38 -1.35
C VAL A 203 -10.32 -11.84 -2.37
N ASP A 204 -10.76 -12.23 -3.55
CA ASP A 204 -9.86 -12.43 -4.69
C ASP A 204 -9.54 -11.07 -5.31
N PRO A 205 -8.32 -10.54 -5.16
CA PRO A 205 -7.96 -9.22 -5.66
C PRO A 205 -7.92 -9.15 -7.20
N LEU A 206 -7.92 -10.29 -7.87
CA LEU A 206 -7.91 -10.37 -9.34
C LEU A 206 -9.32 -10.46 -9.94
N ASP A 207 -10.36 -10.63 -9.11
CA ASP A 207 -11.76 -10.64 -9.51
C ASP A 207 -12.44 -9.33 -9.08
N GLU A 208 -12.90 -8.54 -10.05
CA GLU A 208 -13.57 -7.26 -9.83
C GLU A 208 -14.82 -7.43 -8.94
N ALA A 209 -15.64 -8.46 -9.22
CA ALA A 209 -16.85 -8.70 -8.42
C ALA A 209 -16.54 -9.08 -6.97
N SER A 210 -15.43 -9.79 -6.73
CA SER A 210 -14.94 -10.09 -5.38
C SER A 210 -14.44 -8.86 -4.65
N ARG A 211 -13.76 -7.93 -5.36
CA ARG A 211 -13.34 -6.66 -4.77
C ARG A 211 -14.55 -5.78 -4.40
N GLU A 212 -15.54 -5.67 -5.30
CA GLU A 212 -16.76 -4.93 -5.03
C GLU A 212 -17.53 -5.49 -3.83
N GLU A 213 -17.71 -6.82 -3.75
CA GLU A 213 -18.30 -7.47 -2.57
C GLU A 213 -17.49 -7.18 -1.29
N GLY A 214 -16.16 -7.19 -1.39
CA GLY A 214 -15.26 -6.85 -0.28
C GLY A 214 -15.48 -5.42 0.23
N ILE A 215 -15.67 -4.46 -0.66
CA ILE A 215 -15.97 -3.06 -0.32
C ILE A 215 -17.34 -2.96 0.35
N GLU A 216 -18.39 -3.55 -0.23
CA GLU A 216 -19.74 -3.52 0.34
C GLU A 216 -19.76 -4.11 1.75
N ARG A 217 -19.10 -5.25 1.98
CA ARG A 217 -18.97 -5.88 3.29
C ARG A 217 -18.24 -4.97 4.28
N ALA A 218 -17.15 -4.32 3.87
CA ALA A 218 -16.38 -3.42 4.71
C ALA A 218 -17.18 -2.16 5.07
N GLU A 219 -17.93 -1.59 4.13
CA GLU A 219 -18.78 -0.44 4.39
C GLU A 219 -19.89 -0.76 5.39
N ALA A 220 -20.49 -1.94 5.30
CA ALA A 220 -21.47 -2.41 6.28
C ALA A 220 -20.84 -2.56 7.68
N GLU A 221 -19.62 -3.10 7.77
CA GLU A 221 -18.92 -3.25 9.05
C GLU A 221 -18.49 -1.89 9.65
N LEU A 222 -18.22 -0.87 8.82
CA LEU A 222 -17.91 0.47 9.31
C LEU A 222 -19.06 1.09 10.09
N GLU A 223 -20.32 0.71 9.84
CA GLU A 223 -21.48 1.15 10.64
C GLU A 223 -21.36 0.70 12.11
N ASN A 224 -20.73 -0.45 12.36
CA ASN A 224 -20.45 -0.98 13.71
C ASN A 224 -19.14 -0.43 14.28
N ILE A 225 -18.14 -0.24 13.43
CA ILE A 225 -16.83 0.27 13.84
C ILE A 225 -16.92 1.70 14.34
N ILE A 226 -17.69 2.59 13.69
CA ILE A 226 -17.74 4.01 14.09
C ILE A 226 -18.20 4.19 15.55
N PRO A 227 -19.32 3.59 16.03
CA PRO A 227 -19.68 3.66 17.44
C PRO A 227 -18.63 3.12 18.39
N TYR A 228 -17.94 2.03 18.00
CA TYR A 228 -16.84 1.45 18.76
C TYR A 228 -15.65 2.43 18.88
N LEU A 229 -15.29 3.13 17.81
CA LEU A 229 -14.25 4.16 17.84
C LEU A 229 -14.61 5.31 18.76
N GLN A 230 -15.86 5.76 18.72
CA GLN A 230 -16.35 6.84 19.59
C GLN A 230 -16.29 6.47 21.08
N GLU A 231 -16.49 5.21 21.43
CA GLU A 231 -16.49 4.72 22.81
C GLU A 231 -15.08 4.40 23.32
N GLU A 232 -14.25 3.72 22.51
CA GLU A 232 -13.01 3.11 22.98
C GLU A 232 -11.73 3.87 22.58
N PHE A 233 -11.81 4.76 21.58
CA PHE A 233 -10.61 5.41 21.04
C PHE A 233 -10.51 6.88 21.47
N TRP A 234 -9.47 7.18 22.19
CA TRP A 234 -9.24 8.54 22.72
C TRP A 234 -9.07 9.57 21.61
N GLY A 235 -9.96 10.57 21.57
CA GLY A 235 -9.99 11.61 20.55
C GLY A 235 -10.91 11.32 19.37
N PHE A 236 -11.65 10.20 19.42
CA PHE A 236 -12.62 9.82 18.40
C PHE A 236 -14.09 10.02 18.83
N ASP A 237 -14.32 10.63 19.98
CA ASP A 237 -15.65 10.79 20.60
C ASP A 237 -16.72 11.35 19.64
N ASP A 238 -16.34 12.27 18.77
CA ASP A 238 -17.23 12.94 17.80
C ASP A 238 -16.96 12.54 16.35
N CYS A 239 -16.20 11.46 16.12
CA CYS A 239 -15.85 11.07 14.74
C CYS A 239 -17.08 10.62 13.95
N GLN A 240 -17.06 10.91 12.65
CA GLN A 240 -18.11 10.49 11.69
C GLN A 240 -17.45 9.94 10.44
N LEU A 241 -17.99 8.86 9.89
CA LEU A 241 -17.60 8.36 8.58
C LEU A 241 -18.03 9.36 7.49
N VAL A 242 -17.12 9.84 6.68
CA VAL A 242 -17.40 10.77 5.58
C VAL A 242 -17.04 10.21 4.21
N GLY A 243 -16.51 9.01 4.13
CA GLY A 243 -16.25 8.28 2.90
C GLY A 243 -15.26 7.14 3.06
N THR A 244 -15.12 6.38 2.01
CA THR A 244 -14.17 5.28 1.85
C THR A 244 -13.32 5.51 0.60
N ALA A 245 -12.24 4.75 0.44
CA ALA A 245 -11.52 4.67 -0.82
C ALA A 245 -12.41 4.02 -1.89
N GLU A 246 -12.20 4.40 -3.13
CA GLU A 246 -12.94 3.84 -4.28
C GLU A 246 -12.53 2.39 -4.57
N ASP A 247 -11.33 1.97 -4.12
CA ASP A 247 -10.80 0.63 -4.34
C ASP A 247 -10.10 0.10 -3.08
N LEU A 248 -9.93 -1.22 -3.02
CA LEU A 248 -9.23 -1.89 -1.95
C LEU A 248 -7.72 -1.70 -2.06
N TYR A 249 -7.05 -1.52 -0.93
CA TYR A 249 -5.62 -1.61 -0.86
C TYR A 249 -5.20 -3.08 -0.82
N VAL A 250 -4.86 -3.61 -1.98
CA VAL A 250 -4.34 -4.96 -2.18
C VAL A 250 -2.85 -4.97 -1.82
N ARG A 251 -2.44 -5.89 -0.97
CA ARG A 251 -1.05 -5.96 -0.49
C ARG A 251 -0.22 -6.96 -1.26
N GLU A 252 -0.86 -7.98 -1.77
CA GLU A 252 -0.24 -9.11 -2.44
C GLU A 252 -1.22 -9.72 -3.42
N SER A 253 -0.74 -10.04 -4.61
CA SER A 253 -1.48 -10.79 -5.61
C SER A 253 -0.52 -11.64 -6.45
N ARG A 254 -0.22 -11.25 -7.70
CA ARG A 254 0.75 -11.93 -8.57
C ARG A 254 2.19 -11.53 -8.25
N HIS A 255 3.05 -12.51 -8.12
CA HIS A 255 4.51 -12.34 -8.13
C HIS A 255 5.04 -12.73 -9.51
N ILE A 256 5.22 -11.73 -10.38
CA ILE A 256 5.72 -11.98 -11.74
C ILE A 256 7.13 -12.56 -11.70
N THR A 257 7.33 -13.67 -12.42
CA THR A 257 8.66 -14.26 -12.54
C THR A 257 9.51 -13.45 -13.51
N CYS A 258 10.54 -12.81 -12.98
CA CYS A 258 11.46 -11.95 -13.71
C CYS A 258 12.79 -12.67 -14.01
N GLU A 259 13.69 -12.02 -14.76
CA GLU A 259 15.04 -12.54 -15.00
C GLU A 259 15.81 -12.77 -13.70
N TYR A 260 15.51 -11.96 -12.67
CA TYR A 260 15.95 -12.15 -11.30
C TYR A 260 14.78 -11.88 -10.35
N ASN A 261 14.48 -12.79 -9.45
CA ASN A 261 13.51 -12.57 -8.39
C ASN A 261 14.23 -12.20 -7.10
N LEU A 262 13.91 -11.02 -6.56
CA LEU A 262 14.44 -10.58 -5.29
C LEU A 262 14.04 -11.56 -4.17
N THR A 263 15.01 -11.94 -3.35
CA THR A 263 14.82 -12.92 -2.28
C THR A 263 14.98 -12.28 -0.89
N ILE A 264 14.49 -12.94 0.15
CA ILE A 264 14.73 -12.51 1.52
C ILE A 264 16.23 -12.46 1.86
N ASP A 265 17.04 -13.33 1.27
CA ASP A 265 18.49 -13.33 1.48
C ASP A 265 19.14 -12.05 0.92
N ASP A 266 18.62 -11.49 -0.17
CA ASP A 266 19.10 -10.21 -0.71
C ASP A 266 18.90 -9.07 0.31
N VAL A 267 17.75 -9.08 0.98
CA VAL A 267 17.40 -8.11 2.02
C VAL A 267 18.26 -8.30 3.28
N LEU A 268 18.36 -9.53 3.78
CA LEU A 268 19.08 -9.84 5.02
C LEU A 268 20.59 -9.67 4.89
N GLU A 269 21.15 -9.93 3.71
CA GLU A 269 22.58 -9.80 3.42
C GLU A 269 22.97 -8.39 2.95
N ASN A 270 22.02 -7.46 2.87
CA ASN A 270 22.25 -6.11 2.31
C ASN A 270 22.88 -6.17 0.91
N ARG A 271 22.34 -7.05 0.05
CA ARG A 271 22.97 -7.37 -1.23
C ARG A 271 22.86 -6.21 -2.21
N TRP A 272 23.99 -5.89 -2.84
CA TRP A 272 24.06 -4.91 -3.91
C TRP A 272 23.96 -5.59 -5.27
N GLN A 273 23.06 -5.14 -6.12
CA GLN A 273 22.91 -5.61 -7.50
C GLN A 273 23.77 -4.75 -8.45
N GLU A 274 24.49 -5.37 -9.39
CA GLU A 274 25.35 -4.63 -10.34
C GLU A 274 24.54 -3.73 -11.29
N ASP A 275 23.28 -4.13 -11.59
CA ASP A 275 22.33 -3.43 -12.43
C ASP A 275 21.29 -2.64 -11.59
N ALA A 276 21.66 -2.19 -10.40
CA ALA A 276 20.79 -1.50 -9.47
C ALA A 276 20.10 -0.28 -10.09
N ILE A 277 18.80 -0.20 -9.96
CA ILE A 277 17.97 0.94 -10.37
C ILE A 277 17.43 1.74 -9.19
N CYS A 278 17.32 1.13 -8.03
CA CYS A 278 17.00 1.83 -6.79
C CYS A 278 17.63 1.14 -5.58
N VAL A 279 17.67 1.87 -4.48
CA VAL A 279 18.18 1.43 -3.18
C VAL A 279 17.10 1.67 -2.14
N THR A 280 16.94 0.74 -1.21
CA THR A 280 15.99 0.83 -0.11
C THR A 280 16.56 0.21 1.16
N ALA A 281 15.97 0.54 2.30
CA ALA A 281 16.22 -0.08 3.60
C ALA A 281 14.93 -0.67 4.21
N TYR A 282 13.87 -0.81 3.40
CA TYR A 282 12.59 -1.30 3.90
C TYR A 282 12.70 -2.79 4.26
N PRO A 283 12.28 -3.20 5.45
CA PRO A 283 12.31 -4.60 5.87
C PRO A 283 11.24 -5.42 5.14
N VAL A 284 11.33 -6.74 5.22
CA VAL A 284 10.26 -7.62 4.76
C VAL A 284 9.09 -7.54 5.75
N ASP A 285 7.97 -7.00 5.30
CA ASP A 285 6.76 -6.78 6.10
C ASP A 285 5.64 -7.69 5.63
N VAL A 286 5.44 -8.78 6.37
CA VAL A 286 4.39 -9.76 6.09
C VAL A 286 3.16 -9.41 6.90
N GLN A 287 2.07 -9.10 6.20
CA GLN A 287 0.83 -8.68 6.82
C GLN A 287 0.00 -9.87 7.37
N PRO A 288 -0.98 -9.62 8.25
CA PRO A 288 -1.87 -10.66 8.76
C PRO A 288 -2.63 -11.38 7.64
N THR A 289 -2.87 -12.67 7.87
CA THR A 289 -3.75 -13.50 7.05
C THR A 289 -5.01 -13.85 7.86
N LYS A 290 -5.99 -14.51 7.24
CA LYS A 290 -7.18 -14.98 7.96
C LYS A 290 -6.85 -15.85 9.16
N THR A 291 -5.83 -16.70 9.04
CA THR A 291 -5.41 -17.65 10.07
C THR A 291 -4.30 -17.13 10.98
N GLN A 292 -3.55 -16.13 10.54
CA GLN A 292 -2.46 -15.51 11.30
C GLN A 292 -2.85 -14.09 11.71
N THR A 293 -3.11 -13.90 13.00
CA THR A 293 -3.63 -12.63 13.53
C THR A 293 -2.67 -11.47 13.40
N TYR A 294 -1.37 -11.70 13.57
CA TYR A 294 -0.36 -10.63 13.57
C TYR A 294 0.54 -10.74 12.35
N GLY A 295 0.87 -9.60 11.79
CA GLY A 295 1.93 -9.50 10.79
C GLY A 295 3.31 -9.76 11.40
N THR A 296 4.29 -9.97 10.55
CA THR A 296 5.67 -10.22 10.96
C THR A 296 6.61 -9.36 10.13
N VAL A 297 7.45 -8.57 10.81
CA VAL A 297 8.54 -7.85 10.16
C VAL A 297 9.81 -8.67 10.29
N VAL A 298 10.43 -9.01 9.15
CA VAL A 298 11.63 -9.84 9.11
C VAL A 298 12.79 -9.04 8.55
N GLY A 299 13.88 -9.01 9.30
CA GLY A 299 15.08 -8.29 8.93
C GLY A 299 14.93 -6.77 9.08
N TYR A 300 16.02 -6.14 9.39
CA TYR A 300 16.16 -4.69 9.35
C TYR A 300 17.45 -4.42 8.59
N PRO A 301 17.39 -4.36 7.24
CA PRO A 301 18.59 -4.13 6.43
C PRO A 301 19.15 -2.74 6.70
N ASP A 302 20.45 -2.56 6.46
CA ASP A 302 21.01 -1.20 6.40
C ASP A 302 20.61 -0.55 5.08
N GLN A 303 20.81 -1.26 3.98
CA GLN A 303 20.31 -0.92 2.65
C GLN A 303 20.58 -2.10 1.70
N TYR A 304 19.71 -2.28 0.72
CA TYR A 304 19.90 -3.23 -0.37
C TYR A 304 19.44 -2.61 -1.70
N ALA A 305 19.93 -3.17 -2.80
CA ALA A 305 19.59 -2.68 -4.12
C ALA A 305 18.56 -3.56 -4.80
N ILE A 306 17.67 -2.94 -5.57
CA ILE A 306 16.79 -3.62 -6.53
C ILE A 306 17.42 -3.46 -7.91
N GLY A 307 17.72 -4.58 -8.55
CA GLY A 307 18.33 -4.63 -9.88
C GLY A 307 17.30 -4.50 -11.00
N TYR A 308 17.73 -4.02 -12.16
CA TYR A 308 16.88 -3.91 -13.35
C TYR A 308 16.25 -5.25 -13.76
N LYS A 309 17.01 -6.36 -13.62
CA LYS A 309 16.52 -7.71 -13.93
C LYS A 309 15.31 -8.14 -13.10
N SER A 310 15.09 -7.53 -11.94
CA SER A 310 13.89 -7.76 -11.12
C SER A 310 12.62 -7.12 -11.70
N LEU A 311 12.75 -6.29 -12.74
CA LEU A 311 11.65 -5.67 -13.46
C LEU A 311 11.47 -6.21 -14.87
N VAL A 312 12.26 -7.20 -15.30
CA VAL A 312 12.20 -7.80 -16.63
C VAL A 312 11.49 -9.14 -16.54
N PRO A 313 10.20 -9.24 -16.91
CA PRO A 313 9.47 -10.50 -16.90
C PRO A 313 10.09 -11.52 -17.83
N GLN A 314 10.03 -12.80 -17.47
CA GLN A 314 10.46 -13.89 -18.33
C GLN A 314 9.42 -14.16 -19.43
N ASN A 315 9.91 -14.58 -20.60
CA ASN A 315 9.12 -15.07 -21.73
C ASN A 315 8.24 -14.03 -22.46
N VAL A 316 8.42 -12.75 -22.21
CA VAL A 316 7.66 -11.66 -22.87
C VAL A 316 8.58 -10.53 -23.30
#